data_21baef69e87b616778297a11dab14a46
#
_entry.id   21baef69e87b616778297a11dab14a46
#
_cell.length_a   1.000
_cell.length_b   1.000
_cell.length_c   1.000
_cell.angle_alpha   90.00
_cell.angle_beta   90.00
_cell.angle_gamma   90.00
#
_symmetry.space_group_name_H-M   'P 1'
#
loop_
_entity.id
_entity.type
_entity.pdbx_description
1 polymer ?
#
loop_
_entity_poly.entity_id
_entity_poly.type
_entity_poly.pdbx_seq_one_letter_code
_entity_poly.pdbx_strand_id
1 'polypeptide(L)'
;MIKFFITVLLSALSLQQFAHAQDLKGDVQAGEKKIAMCIGCHGIHGYQASFPVVYKVPKISGQTATYIVSALSAYKKGDRRHPTMRAIAASLSDQDMADLAAYYQQHGHKDNVSLPAQATQAPDDVAALVQKGAGTSCHGPNLSSPIGAAYPKIAGQHQDYVLVPL
;
A
#
# COMPACT_ATOMS: atom_id res chain seq x y z
N MET A 1 -39.52 -31.95 24.81
CA MET A 1 -38.56 -32.34 23.74
C MET A 1 -38.54 -31.36 22.58
N ILE A 2 -39.65 -30.87 22.05
CA ILE A 2 -39.69 -29.92 20.91
C ILE A 2 -38.97 -28.58 21.19
N LYS A 3 -39.09 -28.04 22.42
CA LYS A 3 -38.43 -26.77 22.79
C LYS A 3 -36.90 -26.86 22.81
N PHE A 4 -36.35 -28.02 23.11
CA PHE A 4 -34.89 -28.25 23.13
C PHE A 4 -34.32 -28.34 21.73
N PHE A 5 -35.05 -28.90 20.78
CA PHE A 5 -34.63 -28.97 19.36
C PHE A 5 -34.66 -27.60 18.67
N ILE A 6 -35.62 -26.73 19.03
CA ILE A 6 -35.69 -25.38 18.46
C ILE A 6 -34.50 -24.50 18.91
N THR A 7 -34.07 -24.64 20.18
CA THR A 7 -32.93 -23.86 20.70
C THR A 7 -31.60 -24.30 20.07
N VAL A 8 -31.43 -25.60 19.80
CA VAL A 8 -30.24 -26.13 19.12
C VAL A 8 -30.20 -25.72 17.64
N LEU A 9 -31.35 -25.64 16.97
CA LEU A 9 -31.44 -25.25 15.57
C LEU A 9 -31.15 -23.75 15.39
N LEU A 10 -31.58 -22.87 16.30
CA LEU A 10 -31.29 -21.45 16.28
C LEU A 10 -29.82 -21.14 16.58
N SER A 11 -29.16 -21.91 17.42
CA SER A 11 -27.72 -21.73 17.68
C SER A 11 -26.82 -22.19 16.52
N ALA A 12 -27.27 -23.13 15.70
CA ALA A 12 -26.55 -23.60 14.52
C ALA A 12 -26.60 -22.58 13.36
N LEU A 13 -27.63 -21.75 13.26
CA LEU A 13 -27.75 -20.73 12.24
C LEU A 13 -26.86 -19.48 12.50
N SER A 14 -26.46 -19.23 13.75
CA SER A 14 -25.63 -18.07 14.10
C SER A 14 -24.13 -18.28 13.85
N LEU A 15 -23.68 -19.47 13.52
CA LEU A 15 -22.28 -19.81 13.27
C LEU A 15 -21.83 -19.63 11.80
N GLN A 16 -22.74 -19.25 10.89
CA GLN A 16 -22.41 -19.11 9.47
C GLN A 16 -22.00 -17.69 9.02
N GLN A 17 -21.84 -16.75 9.95
CA GLN A 17 -21.40 -15.38 9.62
C GLN A 17 -19.93 -15.13 9.89
N PHE A 18 -19.06 -16.11 9.87
CA PHE A 18 -17.63 -15.84 9.71
C PHE A 18 -17.41 -15.49 8.26
N ALA A 19 -17.46 -14.18 8.02
CA ALA A 19 -17.18 -13.57 6.76
C ALA A 19 -15.90 -14.17 6.16
N HIS A 20 -16.04 -14.71 4.97
CA HIS A 20 -14.89 -14.88 4.09
C HIS A 20 -14.22 -13.51 3.95
N ALA A 21 -13.10 -13.31 4.64
CA ALA A 21 -12.10 -12.38 4.15
C ALA A 21 -11.61 -13.02 2.83
N GLN A 22 -12.32 -12.73 1.74
CA GLN A 22 -11.84 -13.10 0.42
C GLN A 22 -10.53 -12.38 0.24
N ASP A 23 -9.45 -13.11 0.04
CA ASP A 23 -8.23 -12.58 -0.55
C ASP A 23 -8.62 -11.99 -1.91
N LEU A 24 -8.96 -10.70 -1.91
CA LEU A 24 -9.40 -9.98 -3.11
C LEU A 24 -8.22 -9.96 -4.07
N LYS A 25 -8.32 -10.78 -5.10
CA LYS A 25 -7.34 -10.78 -6.17
C LYS A 25 -7.55 -9.55 -7.04
N GLY A 26 -6.55 -8.67 -7.12
CA GLY A 26 -6.59 -7.50 -7.98
C GLY A 26 -6.43 -7.87 -9.46
N ASP A 27 -7.16 -7.17 -10.32
CA ASP A 27 -7.07 -7.25 -11.77
C ASP A 27 -6.35 -6.02 -12.33
N VAL A 28 -5.26 -6.24 -13.07
CA VAL A 28 -4.40 -5.18 -13.63
C VAL A 28 -5.15 -4.34 -14.66
N GLN A 29 -5.98 -4.95 -15.51
CA GLN A 29 -6.71 -4.24 -16.56
C GLN A 29 -7.87 -3.43 -15.98
N ALA A 30 -8.53 -3.95 -14.93
CA ALA A 30 -9.51 -3.20 -14.17
C ALA A 30 -8.87 -2.03 -13.43
N GLY A 31 -7.67 -2.22 -12.86
CA GLY A 31 -6.88 -1.17 -12.24
C GLY A 31 -6.52 -0.05 -13.20
N GLU A 32 -6.06 -0.39 -14.41
CA GLU A 32 -5.71 0.58 -15.46
C GLU A 32 -6.86 1.55 -15.78
N LYS A 33 -8.10 1.06 -15.78
CA LYS A 33 -9.28 1.89 -16.02
C LYS A 33 -9.65 2.84 -14.87
N LYS A 34 -9.03 2.65 -13.70
CA LYS A 34 -9.32 3.38 -12.45
C LYS A 34 -8.23 4.38 -12.04
N ILE A 35 -7.11 4.44 -12.75
CA ILE A 35 -5.93 5.25 -12.37
C ILE A 35 -6.13 6.77 -12.48
N ALA A 36 -7.20 7.25 -13.10
CA ALA A 36 -7.37 8.67 -13.43
C ALA A 36 -7.15 9.62 -12.24
N MET A 37 -7.64 9.24 -11.05
CA MET A 37 -7.44 10.02 -9.82
C MET A 37 -6.04 9.92 -9.22
N CYS A 38 -5.24 8.95 -9.65
CA CYS A 38 -3.93 8.65 -9.07
C CYS A 38 -2.82 9.23 -9.94
N ILE A 39 -2.90 9.02 -11.26
CA ILE A 39 -1.82 9.29 -12.22
C ILE A 39 -1.48 10.79 -12.32
N GLY A 40 -2.46 11.68 -12.09
CA GLY A 40 -2.25 13.14 -12.10
C GLY A 40 -1.29 13.64 -11.03
N CYS A 41 -1.04 12.84 -9.99
CA CYS A 41 -0.07 13.14 -8.95
C CYS A 41 1.08 12.12 -8.94
N HIS A 42 0.76 10.83 -8.88
CA HIS A 42 1.74 9.76 -8.75
C HIS A 42 2.43 9.36 -10.07
N GLY A 43 1.91 9.79 -11.21
CA GLY A 43 2.49 9.53 -12.53
C GLY A 43 3.41 10.63 -13.07
N ILE A 44 3.57 11.74 -12.35
CA ILE A 44 4.39 12.88 -12.78
C ILE A 44 5.72 12.86 -12.03
N HIS A 45 6.83 12.80 -12.79
CA HIS A 45 8.16 12.76 -12.20
C HIS A 45 8.44 14.03 -11.37
N GLY A 46 8.83 13.85 -10.10
CA GLY A 46 9.19 14.94 -9.21
C GLY A 46 8.05 15.88 -8.82
N TYR A 47 6.80 15.52 -9.10
CA TYR A 47 5.65 16.34 -8.74
C TYR A 47 5.59 16.58 -7.22
N GLN A 48 5.37 17.82 -6.85
CA GLN A 48 5.22 18.24 -5.45
C GLN A 48 3.80 18.77 -5.22
N ALA A 49 3.15 18.25 -4.19
CA ALA A 49 1.92 18.83 -3.69
C ALA A 49 2.27 19.91 -2.65
N SER A 50 1.50 21.01 -2.63
CA SER A 50 1.71 22.10 -1.68
C SER A 50 0.92 21.93 -0.36
N PHE A 51 0.07 20.93 -0.29
CA PHE A 51 -0.82 20.69 0.85
C PHE A 51 -0.83 19.20 1.26
N PRO A 52 -0.81 18.86 2.57
CA PRO A 52 -0.71 19.79 3.73
C PRO A 52 0.71 20.31 3.99
N VAL A 53 1.72 19.66 3.43
CA VAL A 53 3.15 20.01 3.54
C VAL A 53 3.80 19.82 2.18
N VAL A 54 4.80 20.62 1.86
CA VAL A 54 5.51 20.56 0.57
C VAL A 54 6.53 19.44 0.60
N TYR A 55 6.29 18.40 -0.18
CA TYR A 55 7.22 17.32 -0.50
C TYR A 55 6.79 16.63 -1.80
N LYS A 56 7.69 15.85 -2.38
CA LYS A 56 7.37 15.09 -3.60
C LYS A 56 6.34 14.02 -3.34
N VAL A 57 5.35 13.94 -4.22
CA VAL A 57 4.37 12.86 -4.19
C VAL A 57 5.09 11.52 -4.35
N PRO A 58 4.84 10.55 -3.46
CA PRO A 58 5.61 9.32 -3.45
C PRO A 58 5.44 8.50 -4.72
N LYS A 59 6.50 7.83 -5.10
CA LYS A 59 6.47 6.79 -6.14
C LYS A 59 5.68 5.60 -5.61
N ILE A 60 4.65 5.20 -6.34
CA ILE A 60 3.85 4.01 -6.03
C ILE A 60 3.98 2.91 -7.08
N SER A 61 4.46 3.26 -8.28
CA SER A 61 4.79 2.29 -9.33
C SER A 61 5.94 1.40 -8.88
N GLY A 62 5.77 0.08 -9.00
CA GLY A 62 6.72 -0.92 -8.53
C GLY A 62 6.66 -1.25 -7.04
N GLN A 63 5.76 -0.60 -6.30
CA GLN A 63 5.47 -0.95 -4.92
C GLN A 63 4.72 -2.29 -4.85
N THR A 64 4.80 -3.01 -3.73
CA THR A 64 4.04 -4.25 -3.54
C THR A 64 2.54 -3.97 -3.49
N ALA A 65 1.74 -4.80 -4.16
CA ALA A 65 0.29 -4.65 -4.15
C ALA A 65 -0.27 -4.72 -2.72
N THR A 66 0.24 -5.64 -1.91
CA THR A 66 -0.17 -5.80 -0.52
C THR A 66 0.04 -4.52 0.31
N TYR A 67 1.17 -3.82 0.11
CA TYR A 67 1.40 -2.55 0.80
C TYR A 67 0.48 -1.44 0.27
N ILE A 68 0.24 -1.36 -1.04
CA ILE A 68 -0.67 -0.35 -1.61
C ILE A 68 -2.08 -0.51 -1.04
N VAL A 69 -2.60 -1.75 -0.98
CA VAL A 69 -3.91 -2.04 -0.36
C VAL A 69 -3.91 -1.64 1.11
N SER A 70 -2.87 -2.02 1.86
CA SER A 70 -2.73 -1.68 3.28
C SER A 70 -2.70 -0.16 3.51
N ALA A 71 -1.95 0.57 2.70
CA ALA A 71 -1.84 2.02 2.80
C ALA A 71 -3.16 2.74 2.46
N LEU A 72 -3.86 2.33 1.38
CA LEU A 72 -5.16 2.88 1.00
C LEU A 72 -6.21 2.60 2.08
N SER A 73 -6.24 1.38 2.63
CA SER A 73 -7.12 1.00 3.73
C SER A 73 -6.85 1.84 4.98
N ALA A 74 -5.58 2.08 5.31
CA ALA A 74 -5.20 2.93 6.45
C ALA A 74 -5.62 4.40 6.23
N TYR A 75 -5.50 4.93 5.02
CA TYR A 75 -6.06 6.27 4.70
C TYR A 75 -7.57 6.30 4.82
N LYS A 76 -8.28 5.30 4.29
CA LYS A 76 -9.74 5.21 4.37
C LYS A 76 -10.24 5.16 5.80
N LYS A 77 -9.58 4.40 6.67
CA LYS A 77 -9.88 4.28 8.11
C LYS A 77 -9.47 5.52 8.91
N GLY A 78 -8.50 6.30 8.42
CA GLY A 78 -7.93 7.45 9.13
C GLY A 78 -6.71 7.12 10.00
N ASP A 79 -6.24 5.88 9.98
CA ASP A 79 -5.03 5.44 10.68
C ASP A 79 -3.78 6.12 10.09
N ARG A 80 -3.80 6.38 8.78
CA ARG A 80 -2.78 7.17 8.08
C ARG A 80 -3.33 8.56 7.75
N ARG A 81 -2.57 9.60 8.13
CA ARG A 81 -3.04 10.99 8.06
C ARG A 81 -2.49 11.69 6.82
N HIS A 82 -3.34 11.91 5.82
CA HIS A 82 -3.11 12.81 4.69
C HIS A 82 -4.47 13.18 4.09
N PRO A 83 -4.92 14.44 4.18
CA PRO A 83 -6.28 14.84 3.81
C PRO A 83 -6.68 14.43 2.39
N THR A 84 -5.84 14.71 1.39
CA THR A 84 -6.10 14.37 -0.01
C THR A 84 -6.21 12.86 -0.21
N MET A 85 -5.25 12.08 0.34
CA MET A 85 -5.27 10.62 0.19
C MET A 85 -6.43 9.98 0.94
N ARG A 86 -6.84 10.55 2.08
CA ARG A 86 -8.04 10.10 2.79
C ARG A 86 -9.30 10.30 1.95
N ALA A 87 -9.44 11.46 1.31
CA ALA A 87 -10.60 11.74 0.44
C ALA A 87 -10.66 10.78 -0.76
N ILE A 88 -9.52 10.55 -1.41
CA ILE A 88 -9.41 9.59 -2.53
C ILE A 88 -9.74 8.17 -2.05
N ALA A 89 -9.11 7.70 -0.99
CA ALA A 89 -9.29 6.34 -0.49
C ALA A 89 -10.73 6.08 0.02
N ALA A 90 -11.41 7.10 0.54
CA ALA A 90 -12.80 6.99 0.98
C ALA A 90 -13.76 6.62 -0.16
N SER A 91 -13.46 7.01 -1.39
CA SER A 91 -14.28 6.71 -2.58
C SER A 91 -14.04 5.31 -3.16
N LEU A 92 -13.00 4.60 -2.73
CA LEU A 92 -12.61 3.30 -3.27
C LEU A 92 -13.30 2.16 -2.52
N SER A 93 -13.79 1.16 -3.26
CA SER A 93 -14.13 -0.15 -2.69
C SER A 93 -12.86 -0.96 -2.43
N ASP A 94 -12.97 -2.04 -1.68
CA ASP A 94 -11.84 -2.92 -1.42
C ASP A 94 -11.34 -3.58 -2.71
N GLN A 95 -12.24 -3.90 -3.66
CA GLN A 95 -11.86 -4.41 -4.98
C GLN A 95 -11.14 -3.33 -5.81
N ASP A 96 -11.57 -2.07 -5.75
CA ASP A 96 -10.85 -0.98 -6.45
C ASP A 96 -9.43 -0.82 -5.91
N MET A 97 -9.24 -0.91 -4.60
CA MET A 97 -7.91 -0.88 -4.00
C MET A 97 -7.03 -2.05 -4.46
N ALA A 98 -7.61 -3.27 -4.55
CA ALA A 98 -6.89 -4.44 -5.02
C ALA A 98 -6.49 -4.31 -6.51
N ASP A 99 -7.40 -3.84 -7.36
CA ASP A 99 -7.15 -3.66 -8.79
C ASP A 99 -6.09 -2.58 -9.06
N LEU A 100 -6.21 -1.43 -8.41
CA LEU A 100 -5.22 -0.35 -8.48
C LEU A 100 -3.85 -0.82 -7.98
N ALA A 101 -3.82 -1.58 -6.89
CA ALA A 101 -2.59 -2.13 -6.34
C ALA A 101 -1.90 -3.09 -7.31
N ALA A 102 -2.67 -3.99 -7.96
CA ALA A 102 -2.15 -4.89 -8.97
C ALA A 102 -1.56 -4.13 -10.18
N TYR A 103 -2.25 -3.10 -10.65
CA TYR A 103 -1.77 -2.24 -11.73
C TYR A 103 -0.44 -1.56 -11.36
N TYR A 104 -0.37 -0.88 -10.23
CA TYR A 104 0.83 -0.14 -9.84
C TYR A 104 2.02 -1.04 -9.51
N GLN A 105 1.79 -2.23 -8.97
CA GLN A 105 2.85 -3.21 -8.80
C GLN A 105 3.48 -3.61 -10.13
N GLN A 106 2.67 -3.81 -11.16
CA GLN A 106 3.14 -4.21 -12.51
C GLN A 106 3.68 -3.01 -13.31
N HIS A 107 3.06 -1.84 -13.19
CA HIS A 107 3.43 -0.62 -13.92
C HIS A 107 4.85 -0.14 -13.60
N GLY A 108 5.35 -0.42 -12.41
CA GLY A 108 6.70 -0.06 -11.98
C GLY A 108 7.84 -0.60 -12.83
N HIS A 109 7.56 -1.47 -13.78
CA HIS A 109 8.56 -1.98 -14.70
C HIS A 109 8.62 -1.22 -16.03
N LYS A 110 7.74 -0.23 -16.25
CA LYS A 110 7.57 0.44 -17.56
C LYS A 110 8.09 1.87 -17.62
N ASP A 111 8.22 2.57 -16.50
CA ASP A 111 8.49 4.02 -16.49
C ASP A 111 9.57 4.46 -15.49
N ASN A 112 10.26 5.58 -15.80
CA ASN A 112 11.26 6.23 -14.95
C ASN A 112 10.71 6.80 -13.60
N VAL A 113 9.42 6.63 -13.36
CA VAL A 113 8.73 7.06 -12.12
C VAL A 113 8.62 5.92 -11.10
N SER A 114 9.16 4.76 -11.43
CA SER A 114 9.05 3.55 -10.62
C SER A 114 10.12 3.46 -9.54
N LEU A 115 9.82 2.64 -8.54
CA LEU A 115 10.83 2.20 -7.59
C LEU A 115 11.77 1.20 -8.29
N PRO A 116 13.09 1.32 -8.08
CA PRO A 116 14.04 0.41 -8.68
C PRO A 116 13.85 -1.03 -8.17
N ALA A 117 14.14 -2.01 -9.00
CA ALA A 117 14.09 -3.41 -8.61
C ALA A 117 15.14 -3.75 -7.55
N GLN A 118 16.27 -3.06 -7.59
CA GLN A 118 17.36 -3.20 -6.61
C GLN A 118 17.82 -1.82 -6.14
N ALA A 119 18.19 -1.71 -4.87
CA ALA A 119 18.82 -0.53 -4.33
C ALA A 119 20.25 -0.39 -4.88
N THR A 120 20.69 0.83 -5.13
CA THR A 120 22.11 1.14 -5.26
C THR A 120 22.80 0.89 -3.93
N GLN A 121 24.06 0.47 -3.97
CA GLN A 121 24.83 0.29 -2.75
C GLN A 121 24.94 1.63 -2.01
N ALA A 122 24.58 1.63 -0.74
CA ALA A 122 24.69 2.81 0.10
C ALA A 122 26.17 3.05 0.47
N PRO A 123 26.59 4.29 0.69
CA PRO A 123 27.86 4.60 1.37
C PRO A 123 27.94 3.88 2.73
N ASP A 124 29.15 3.55 3.16
CA ASP A 124 29.36 2.71 4.36
C ASP A 124 28.77 3.31 5.65
N ASP A 125 28.84 4.63 5.80
CA ASP A 125 28.23 5.36 6.92
C ASP A 125 26.71 5.27 6.92
N VAL A 126 26.09 5.36 5.76
CA VAL A 126 24.63 5.19 5.59
C VAL A 126 24.23 3.73 5.83
N ALA A 127 24.99 2.79 5.31
CA ALA A 127 24.76 1.36 5.55
C ALA A 127 24.80 1.02 7.05
N ALA A 128 25.77 1.58 7.78
CA ALA A 128 25.88 1.41 9.23
C ALA A 128 24.68 2.01 9.98
N LEU A 129 24.17 3.16 9.56
CA LEU A 129 22.97 3.78 10.15
C LEU A 129 21.71 2.94 9.89
N VAL A 130 21.53 2.44 8.67
CA VAL A 130 20.41 1.55 8.31
C VAL A 130 20.43 0.27 9.13
N GLN A 131 21.62 -0.30 9.34
CA GLN A 131 21.81 -1.48 10.18
C GLN A 131 21.50 -1.19 11.66
N LYS A 132 22.01 -0.08 12.19
CA LYS A 132 21.73 0.36 13.57
C LYS A 132 20.25 0.61 13.82
N GLY A 133 19.55 1.19 12.85
CA GLY A 133 18.12 1.43 12.89
C GLY A 133 17.26 0.19 12.60
N ALA A 134 17.88 -0.98 12.37
CA ALA A 134 17.21 -2.22 12.01
C ALA A 134 16.25 -2.10 10.79
N GLY A 135 16.45 -1.13 9.91
CA GLY A 135 15.59 -0.88 8.75
C GLY A 135 15.47 -2.08 7.80
N THR A 136 16.55 -2.84 7.68
CA THR A 136 16.58 -4.07 6.86
C THR A 136 15.71 -5.19 7.42
N SER A 137 15.40 -5.18 8.72
CA SER A 137 14.55 -6.19 9.35
C SER A 137 13.11 -6.18 8.84
N CYS A 138 12.62 -5.01 8.40
CA CYS A 138 11.25 -4.83 7.91
C CYS A 138 11.22 -4.63 6.39
N HIS A 139 12.15 -3.81 5.85
CA HIS A 139 12.16 -3.42 4.43
C HIS A 139 13.01 -4.36 3.55
N GLY A 140 13.65 -5.37 4.17
CA GLY A 140 14.53 -6.33 3.51
C GLY A 140 15.96 -5.85 3.34
N PRO A 141 16.91 -6.74 3.01
CA PRO A 141 18.34 -6.46 3.02
C PRO A 141 18.77 -5.35 2.05
N ASN A 142 18.02 -5.15 0.99
CA ASN A 142 18.24 -4.11 -0.03
C ASN A 142 17.20 -2.99 0.02
N LEU A 143 16.37 -2.94 1.06
CA LEU A 143 15.25 -1.99 1.23
C LEU A 143 14.20 -2.03 0.10
N SER A 144 14.24 -3.07 -0.74
CA SER A 144 13.33 -3.30 -1.88
C SER A 144 12.57 -4.62 -1.80
N SER A 145 12.84 -5.44 -0.76
CA SER A 145 12.23 -6.77 -0.58
C SER A 145 11.65 -6.89 0.82
N PRO A 146 10.59 -6.14 1.16
CA PRO A 146 10.01 -6.12 2.49
C PRO A 146 9.49 -7.51 2.90
N ILE A 147 9.56 -7.80 4.21
CA ILE A 147 9.20 -9.11 4.76
C ILE A 147 7.69 -9.31 4.93
N GLY A 148 6.88 -8.27 4.75
CA GLY A 148 5.42 -8.35 4.91
C GLY A 148 4.67 -7.17 4.31
N ALA A 149 3.35 -7.33 4.22
CA ALA A 149 2.44 -6.39 3.57
C ALA A 149 2.40 -4.99 4.23
N ALA A 150 2.72 -4.89 5.51
CA ALA A 150 2.74 -3.61 6.23
C ALA A 150 3.94 -2.73 5.88
N TYR A 151 4.98 -3.31 5.28
CA TYR A 151 6.23 -2.61 5.02
C TYR A 151 6.39 -2.27 3.54
N PRO A 152 6.69 -1.00 3.19
CA PRO A 152 6.94 -0.60 1.82
C PRO A 152 8.34 -0.96 1.34
N LYS A 153 8.50 -1.05 0.02
CA LYS A 153 9.79 -0.82 -0.62
C LYS A 153 10.13 0.66 -0.46
N ILE A 154 11.32 0.98 0.03
CA ILE A 154 11.77 2.36 0.26
C ILE A 154 12.98 2.74 -0.60
N ALA A 155 13.72 1.77 -1.12
CA ALA A 155 14.83 2.05 -2.03
C ALA A 155 14.38 2.84 -3.25
N GLY A 156 15.06 3.95 -3.54
CA GLY A 156 14.75 4.82 -4.67
C GLY A 156 13.53 5.72 -4.51
N GLN A 157 12.91 5.73 -3.33
CA GLN A 157 11.83 6.66 -2.99
C GLN A 157 12.38 8.08 -2.84
N HIS A 158 11.53 9.08 -2.95
CA HIS A 158 11.89 10.47 -2.73
C HIS A 158 12.31 10.71 -1.28
N GLN A 159 13.49 11.30 -1.10
CA GLN A 159 14.11 11.52 0.20
C GLN A 159 13.24 12.39 1.12
N ASP A 160 12.70 13.49 0.59
CA ASP A 160 11.81 14.40 1.29
C ASP A 160 10.51 13.71 1.75
N TYR A 161 9.95 12.82 0.93
CA TYR A 161 8.80 12.01 1.33
C TYR A 161 9.13 11.03 2.46
N VAL A 162 10.29 10.37 2.41
CA VAL A 162 10.68 9.40 3.45
C VAL A 162 10.85 10.07 4.81
N LEU A 163 11.28 11.34 4.84
CA LEU A 163 11.47 12.10 6.08
C LEU A 163 10.16 12.55 6.75
N VAL A 164 9.08 12.73 6.00
CA VAL A 164 7.79 13.24 6.54
C VAL A 164 7.05 12.23 7.43
N PRO A 165 7.02 10.92 7.15
CA PRO A 165 6.38 9.93 8.01
C PRO A 165 7.22 9.49 9.22
N LEU A 166 8.49 9.91 9.29
CA LEU A 166 9.37 9.63 10.43
C LEU A 166 9.17 10.66 11.54
#